data_9a3690a2a50a9cc0c41a5f7dbf0ff810
#
_entry.id   9a3690a2a50a9cc0c41a5f7dbf0ff810
#
_cell.length_a   1.000
_cell.length_b   1.000
_cell.length_c   1.000
_cell.angle_alpha   90.00
_cell.angle_beta   90.00
_cell.angle_gamma   90.00
#
_symmetry.space_group_name_H-M   'P 1'
#
loop_
_entity.id
_entity.type
_entity.pdbx_description
1 polymer ?
#
loop_
_entity_poly.entity_id
_entity_poly.type
_entity_poly.pdbx_seq_one_letter_code
_entity_poly.pdbx_strand_id
1 'polypeptide(L)'
;MTELTFLGTGNFLAPPGRYWNSFVLDDNVLVEPSPTALPHLRRCGFAVEAIDVVVVSHFHADHCFGWPFLLQALAEAELAFDDGGGRTVHVVGPPGLEAQLRHMLAVGSVRSVLTMAGERLDLRFVEVDESWQQAGSLRFRAVEVEHVPYLRCFGYLFDRGAQTVAYSGDLRPCAGLDELAENADVLVLECNGTHEGPRTHMDEADVRELHEAHPGVHLVLTHLGEQVDTTLMPEVTIPDDFDRLTV
;
A
#
# COMPACT_ATOMS: atom_id res chain seq x y z
N MET A 1 -5.43 2.43 19.14
CA MET A 1 -5.06 1.12 18.57
C MET A 1 -5.38 1.22 17.08
N THR A 2 -4.45 0.89 16.27
CA THR A 2 -4.56 0.94 14.80
C THR A 2 -4.89 -0.46 14.27
N GLU A 3 -5.79 -0.58 13.32
CA GLU A 3 -6.15 -1.84 12.69
C GLU A 3 -5.52 -1.95 11.29
N LEU A 4 -4.92 -3.09 10.99
CA LEU A 4 -4.41 -3.45 9.68
C LEU A 4 -5.20 -4.66 9.18
N THR A 5 -5.91 -4.53 8.05
CA THR A 5 -6.60 -5.65 7.40
C THR A 5 -5.89 -5.98 6.09
N PHE A 6 -5.24 -7.13 6.02
CA PHE A 6 -4.48 -7.55 4.83
C PHE A 6 -5.43 -8.12 3.77
N LEU A 7 -5.48 -7.48 2.61
CA LEU A 7 -6.28 -7.96 1.46
C LEU A 7 -5.50 -8.99 0.64
N GLY A 8 -4.17 -8.94 0.72
CA GLY A 8 -3.23 -9.83 0.10
C GLY A 8 -1.83 -9.58 0.66
N THR A 9 -1.01 -10.62 0.73
CA THR A 9 0.30 -10.61 1.38
C THR A 9 1.42 -11.14 0.48
N GLY A 10 1.10 -11.55 -0.76
CA GLY A 10 2.06 -12.10 -1.71
C GLY A 10 2.72 -11.03 -2.58
N ASN A 11 3.85 -11.41 -3.17
CA ASN A 11 4.64 -10.60 -4.09
C ASN A 11 4.04 -10.54 -5.51
N PHE A 12 4.79 -9.99 -6.48
CA PHE A 12 4.41 -9.90 -7.89
C PHE A 12 3.94 -11.23 -8.51
N LEU A 13 4.56 -12.35 -8.12
CA LEU A 13 4.24 -13.67 -8.67
C LEU A 13 3.00 -14.31 -8.01
N ALA A 14 2.48 -13.72 -6.95
CA ALA A 14 1.34 -14.23 -6.18
C ALA A 14 1.48 -15.73 -5.88
N PRO A 15 2.41 -16.13 -4.99
CA PRO A 15 2.68 -17.52 -4.74
C PRO A 15 1.43 -18.27 -4.25
N PRO A 16 1.35 -19.60 -4.41
CA PRO A 16 0.17 -20.36 -4.05
C PRO A 16 -0.33 -20.07 -2.62
N GLY A 17 -1.60 -19.69 -2.49
CA GLY A 17 -2.23 -19.35 -1.21
C GLY A 17 -2.10 -17.90 -0.80
N ARG A 18 -1.43 -17.04 -1.60
CA ARG A 18 -1.32 -15.59 -1.34
C ARG A 18 -1.75 -14.78 -2.55
N TYR A 19 -2.40 -13.66 -2.30
CA TYR A 19 -2.75 -12.65 -3.31
C TYR A 19 -1.79 -11.47 -3.24
N TRP A 20 -1.78 -10.63 -4.29
CA TRP A 20 -0.93 -9.45 -4.38
C TRP A 20 -1.09 -8.53 -3.18
N ASN A 21 0.04 -8.02 -2.70
CA ASN A 21 0.12 -7.17 -1.54
C ASN A 21 -0.84 -5.99 -1.60
N SER A 22 -1.66 -5.88 -0.57
CA SER A 22 -2.58 -4.76 -0.35
C SER A 22 -3.15 -4.85 1.06
N PHE A 23 -3.38 -3.73 1.71
CA PHE A 23 -4.03 -3.73 3.02
C PHE A 23 -4.84 -2.45 3.25
N VAL A 24 -5.76 -2.52 4.21
CA VAL A 24 -6.50 -1.36 4.71
C VAL A 24 -5.95 -0.99 6.07
N LEU A 25 -5.60 0.28 6.24
CA LEU A 25 -5.22 0.88 7.51
C LEU A 25 -6.48 1.52 8.09
N ASP A 26 -6.87 1.08 9.27
CA ASP A 26 -8.17 1.34 9.89
C ASP A 26 -9.32 0.97 8.90
N ASP A 27 -10.30 1.84 8.70
CA ASP A 27 -11.45 1.51 7.86
C ASP A 27 -11.47 2.24 6.50
N ASN A 28 -10.53 3.18 6.27
CA ASN A 28 -10.68 4.17 5.20
C ASN A 28 -9.43 4.45 4.35
N VAL A 29 -8.27 3.91 4.71
CA VAL A 29 -7.04 4.09 3.92
C VAL A 29 -6.66 2.77 3.25
N LEU A 30 -6.80 2.70 1.94
CA LEU A 30 -6.34 1.58 1.15
C LEU A 30 -4.88 1.80 0.74
N VAL A 31 -3.99 0.94 1.17
CA VAL A 31 -2.60 0.90 0.72
C VAL A 31 -2.47 -0.15 -0.37
N GLU A 32 -1.93 0.24 -1.50
CA GLU A 32 -1.77 -0.50 -2.75
C GLU A 32 -3.10 -0.98 -3.37
N PRO A 33 -3.65 -0.26 -4.36
CA PRO A 33 -4.77 -0.75 -5.13
C PRO A 33 -4.34 -1.86 -6.10
N SER A 34 -3.97 -3.02 -5.53
CA SER A 34 -3.53 -4.21 -6.26
C SER A 34 -4.66 -4.76 -7.17
N PRO A 35 -4.35 -5.63 -8.15
CA PRO A 35 -5.36 -6.17 -9.06
C PRO A 35 -6.55 -6.84 -8.38
N THR A 36 -6.36 -7.36 -7.17
CA THR A 36 -7.41 -8.03 -6.38
C THR A 36 -7.99 -7.15 -5.26
N ALA A 37 -7.55 -5.91 -5.08
CA ALA A 37 -7.97 -5.06 -3.97
C ALA A 37 -9.49 -4.91 -3.87
N LEU A 38 -10.20 -4.57 -4.97
CA LEU A 38 -11.64 -4.35 -4.94
C LEU A 38 -12.46 -5.60 -4.51
N PRO A 39 -12.30 -6.80 -5.09
CA PRO A 39 -13.03 -7.97 -4.62
C PRO A 39 -12.66 -8.35 -3.19
N HIS A 40 -11.43 -8.10 -2.75
CA HIS A 40 -10.97 -8.44 -1.41
C HIS A 40 -11.46 -7.44 -0.35
N LEU A 41 -11.56 -6.14 -0.65
CA LEU A 41 -12.26 -5.18 0.19
C LEU A 41 -13.68 -5.68 0.53
N ARG A 42 -14.44 -6.08 -0.51
CA ARG A 42 -15.79 -6.63 -0.35
C ARG A 42 -15.82 -7.92 0.46
N ARG A 43 -14.84 -8.80 0.24
CA ARG A 43 -14.70 -10.06 1.00
C ARG A 43 -14.44 -9.80 2.48
N CYS A 44 -13.64 -8.79 2.81
CA CYS A 44 -13.37 -8.39 4.19
C CYS A 44 -14.50 -7.58 4.83
N GLY A 45 -15.57 -7.29 4.08
CA GLY A 45 -16.75 -6.57 4.56
C GLY A 45 -16.62 -5.05 4.55
N PHE A 46 -15.61 -4.50 3.87
CA PHE A 46 -15.50 -3.06 3.69
C PHE A 46 -16.51 -2.54 2.68
N ALA A 47 -17.18 -1.46 3.03
CA ALA A 47 -17.91 -0.65 2.09
C ALA A 47 -16.91 0.14 1.23
N VAL A 48 -17.01 0.07 -0.09
CA VAL A 48 -16.07 0.77 -0.98
C VAL A 48 -16.11 2.28 -0.76
N GLU A 49 -17.28 2.80 -0.45
CA GLU A 49 -17.50 4.21 -0.10
C GLU A 49 -16.85 4.65 1.21
N ALA A 50 -16.38 3.73 2.04
CA ALA A 50 -15.60 4.09 3.24
C ALA A 50 -14.16 4.49 2.89
N ILE A 51 -13.63 4.04 1.74
CA ILE A 51 -12.26 4.35 1.32
C ILE A 51 -12.19 5.78 0.79
N ASP A 52 -11.56 6.67 1.54
CA ASP A 52 -11.36 8.08 1.19
C ASP A 52 -9.89 8.43 0.91
N VAL A 53 -8.95 7.54 1.22
CA VAL A 53 -7.54 7.67 0.87
C VAL A 53 -7.03 6.39 0.22
N VAL A 54 -6.33 6.54 -0.90
CA VAL A 54 -5.61 5.46 -1.59
C VAL A 54 -4.13 5.82 -1.65
N VAL A 55 -3.25 4.93 -1.23
CA VAL A 55 -1.80 5.13 -1.19
C VAL A 55 -1.12 4.18 -2.16
N VAL A 56 -0.20 4.69 -2.99
CA VAL A 56 0.60 3.93 -3.95
C VAL A 56 2.08 4.16 -3.64
N SER A 57 2.84 3.09 -3.42
CA SER A 57 4.28 3.18 -3.15
C SER A 57 5.09 3.42 -4.42
N HIS A 58 4.73 2.73 -5.49
CA HIS A 58 5.37 2.81 -6.81
C HIS A 58 4.44 2.25 -7.90
N PHE A 59 4.89 2.28 -9.18
CA PHE A 59 4.01 1.98 -10.31
C PHE A 59 4.17 0.58 -10.91
N HIS A 60 4.64 -0.42 -10.15
CA HIS A 60 4.54 -1.80 -10.59
C HIS A 60 3.07 -2.27 -10.64
N ALA A 61 2.79 -3.22 -11.52
CA ALA A 61 1.43 -3.63 -11.84
C ALA A 61 0.68 -4.24 -10.65
N ASP A 62 1.38 -5.02 -9.84
CA ASP A 62 0.83 -5.67 -8.65
C ASP A 62 0.42 -4.69 -7.54
N HIS A 63 0.96 -3.46 -7.55
CA HIS A 63 0.63 -2.41 -6.58
C HIS A 63 -0.50 -1.49 -7.06
N CYS A 64 -0.72 -1.32 -8.36
CA CYS A 64 -1.59 -0.25 -8.85
C CYS A 64 -2.61 -0.66 -9.93
N PHE A 65 -2.55 -1.86 -10.54
CA PHE A 65 -3.45 -2.22 -11.65
C PHE A 65 -4.90 -2.50 -11.23
N GLY A 66 -5.22 -2.53 -9.95
CA GLY A 66 -6.61 -2.52 -9.47
C GLY A 66 -7.30 -1.16 -9.54
N TRP A 67 -6.51 -0.07 -9.76
CA TRP A 67 -7.03 1.29 -9.78
C TRP A 67 -8.23 1.53 -10.71
N PRO A 68 -8.26 1.08 -11.98
CA PRO A 68 -9.40 1.30 -12.85
C PRO A 68 -10.72 0.73 -12.31
N PHE A 69 -10.67 -0.43 -11.70
CA PHE A 69 -11.83 -1.10 -11.11
C PHE A 69 -12.26 -0.43 -9.80
N LEU A 70 -11.30 -0.06 -8.98
CA LEU A 70 -11.54 0.66 -7.73
C LEU A 70 -12.19 2.02 -8.01
N LEU A 71 -11.64 2.82 -8.94
CA LEU A 71 -12.18 4.12 -9.30
C LEU A 71 -13.61 4.02 -9.81
N GLN A 72 -13.91 3.03 -10.66
CA GLN A 72 -15.28 2.80 -11.11
C GLN A 72 -16.21 2.48 -9.95
N ALA A 73 -15.80 1.59 -9.05
CA ALA A 73 -16.62 1.21 -7.89
C ALA A 73 -16.87 2.39 -6.94
N LEU A 74 -15.85 3.22 -6.68
CA LEU A 74 -15.97 4.45 -5.89
C LEU A 74 -16.98 5.43 -6.51
N ALA A 75 -16.89 5.65 -7.84
CA ALA A 75 -17.79 6.55 -8.55
C ALA A 75 -19.23 6.01 -8.65
N GLU A 76 -19.41 4.68 -8.73
CA GLU A 76 -20.75 4.05 -8.74
C GLU A 76 -21.40 4.08 -7.36
N ALA A 77 -20.62 3.94 -6.29
CA ALA A 77 -21.14 4.02 -4.92
C ALA A 77 -21.81 5.38 -4.65
N GLU A 78 -21.29 6.48 -5.21
CA GLU A 78 -21.85 7.83 -5.07
C GLU A 78 -23.25 7.98 -5.74
N LEU A 79 -23.61 7.09 -6.66
CA LEU A 79 -24.98 7.11 -7.24
C LEU A 79 -26.08 6.80 -6.23
N ALA A 80 -25.73 6.13 -5.15
CA ALA A 80 -26.68 5.80 -4.09
C ALA A 80 -26.97 6.99 -3.15
N PHE A 81 -26.16 8.06 -3.22
CA PHE A 81 -26.28 9.25 -2.40
C PHE A 81 -26.69 10.44 -3.26
N ASP A 82 -27.96 10.81 -3.23
CA ASP A 82 -28.60 11.84 -4.10
C ASP A 82 -28.50 13.27 -3.50
N ASP A 83 -27.44 13.58 -2.76
CA ASP A 83 -27.28 14.86 -2.07
C ASP A 83 -26.45 15.93 -2.80
N GLY A 84 -26.00 15.63 -4.03
CA GLY A 84 -25.37 16.60 -4.95
C GLY A 84 -23.99 17.09 -4.55
N GLY A 85 -23.38 16.54 -3.52
CA GLY A 85 -22.00 16.86 -3.08
C GLY A 85 -21.07 15.70 -3.36
N GLY A 86 -20.14 15.85 -4.33
CA GLY A 86 -19.12 14.83 -4.59
C GLY A 86 -18.23 14.58 -3.38
N ARG A 87 -18.10 13.31 -2.98
CA ARG A 87 -17.18 12.90 -1.92
C ARG A 87 -15.73 13.11 -2.38
N THR A 88 -14.89 13.62 -1.49
CA THR A 88 -13.46 13.74 -1.76
C THR A 88 -12.76 12.39 -1.57
N VAL A 89 -12.00 11.97 -2.57
CA VAL A 89 -11.08 10.82 -2.49
C VAL A 89 -9.67 11.32 -2.79
N HIS A 90 -8.77 11.10 -1.85
CA HIS A 90 -7.37 11.45 -1.99
C HIS A 90 -6.59 10.25 -2.53
N VAL A 91 -5.73 10.49 -3.51
CA VAL A 91 -4.83 9.46 -4.04
C VAL A 91 -3.41 9.98 -3.86
N VAL A 92 -2.64 9.27 -3.05
CA VAL A 92 -1.28 9.63 -2.63
C VAL A 92 -0.30 8.72 -3.34
N GLY A 93 0.80 9.28 -3.86
CA GLY A 93 1.82 8.45 -4.49
C GLY A 93 2.97 9.22 -5.12
N PRO A 94 3.87 8.54 -5.84
CA PRO A 94 5.06 9.11 -6.43
C PRO A 94 4.79 10.26 -7.40
N PRO A 95 5.77 11.14 -7.66
CA PRO A 95 5.66 12.12 -8.73
C PRO A 95 5.25 11.51 -10.07
N GLY A 96 4.30 12.15 -10.76
CA GLY A 96 3.67 11.62 -11.98
C GLY A 96 2.44 10.75 -11.73
N LEU A 97 1.96 10.65 -10.49
CA LEU A 97 0.86 9.80 -10.05
C LEU A 97 -0.39 9.94 -10.93
N GLU A 98 -0.91 11.16 -11.06
CA GLU A 98 -2.13 11.40 -11.83
C GLU A 98 -1.97 10.98 -13.29
N ALA A 99 -0.84 11.31 -13.91
CA ALA A 99 -0.57 10.97 -15.30
C ALA A 99 -0.53 9.44 -15.50
N GLN A 100 0.13 8.71 -14.59
CA GLN A 100 0.24 7.25 -14.65
C GLN A 100 -1.12 6.57 -14.47
N LEU A 101 -1.91 6.98 -13.48
CA LEU A 101 -3.22 6.40 -13.21
C LEU A 101 -4.23 6.69 -14.33
N ARG A 102 -4.17 7.89 -14.94
CA ARG A 102 -4.94 8.23 -16.16
C ARG A 102 -4.50 7.38 -17.36
N HIS A 103 -3.20 7.09 -17.50
CA HIS A 103 -2.68 6.23 -18.55
C HIS A 103 -3.24 4.80 -18.43
N MET A 104 -3.32 4.24 -17.23
CA MET A 104 -3.92 2.91 -17.00
C MET A 104 -5.38 2.84 -17.47
N LEU A 105 -6.18 3.87 -17.19
CA LEU A 105 -7.56 3.95 -17.69
C LEU A 105 -7.62 4.02 -19.22
N ALA A 106 -6.66 4.69 -19.83
CA ALA A 106 -6.58 4.80 -21.30
C ALA A 106 -6.22 3.48 -21.96
N VAL A 107 -5.23 2.76 -21.44
CA VAL A 107 -4.80 1.44 -21.93
C VAL A 107 -5.89 0.40 -21.73
N GLY A 108 -6.61 0.44 -20.60
CA GLY A 108 -7.76 -0.42 -20.29
C GLY A 108 -9.02 -0.10 -21.11
N SER A 109 -9.00 0.93 -21.98
CA SER A 109 -10.16 1.38 -22.76
C SER A 109 -11.35 1.82 -21.89
N VAL A 110 -11.11 2.24 -20.65
CA VAL A 110 -12.13 2.67 -19.67
C VAL A 110 -12.02 4.16 -19.34
N ARG A 111 -11.64 4.99 -20.31
CA ARG A 111 -11.54 6.45 -20.12
C ARG A 111 -12.84 7.11 -19.64
N SER A 112 -13.98 6.55 -19.99
CA SER A 112 -15.28 7.01 -19.51
C SER A 112 -15.43 6.95 -17.99
N VAL A 113 -14.71 6.04 -17.33
CA VAL A 113 -14.68 5.95 -15.86
C VAL A 113 -14.14 7.24 -15.26
N LEU A 114 -13.12 7.84 -15.87
CA LEU A 114 -12.56 9.09 -15.37
C LEU A 114 -13.54 10.26 -15.50
N THR A 115 -14.30 10.34 -16.59
CA THR A 115 -15.35 11.35 -16.77
C THR A 115 -16.44 11.18 -15.71
N MET A 116 -16.93 9.94 -15.55
CA MET A 116 -17.93 9.59 -14.56
C MET A 116 -17.46 9.89 -13.13
N ALA A 117 -16.19 9.53 -12.82
CA ALA A 117 -15.62 9.80 -11.52
C ALA A 117 -15.48 11.31 -11.25
N GLY A 118 -15.06 12.10 -12.24
CA GLY A 118 -14.94 13.56 -12.12
C GLY A 118 -16.30 14.29 -11.98
N GLU A 119 -17.40 13.65 -12.37
CA GLU A 119 -18.75 14.18 -12.15
C GLU A 119 -19.30 13.86 -10.74
N ARG A 120 -18.73 12.86 -10.06
CA ARG A 120 -19.27 12.28 -8.81
C ARG A 120 -18.34 12.37 -7.62
N LEU A 121 -17.04 12.47 -7.87
CA LEU A 121 -16.00 12.50 -6.86
C LEU A 121 -15.14 13.75 -7.01
N ASP A 122 -14.72 14.34 -5.90
CA ASP A 122 -13.62 15.29 -5.86
C ASP A 122 -12.31 14.50 -5.71
N LEU A 123 -11.70 14.10 -6.85
CA LEU A 123 -10.44 13.36 -6.85
C LEU A 123 -9.27 14.30 -6.64
N ARG A 124 -8.51 14.08 -5.58
CA ARG A 124 -7.34 14.86 -5.22
C ARG A 124 -6.09 14.01 -5.27
N PHE A 125 -5.25 14.25 -6.27
CA PHE A 125 -3.95 13.59 -6.39
C PHE A 125 -2.91 14.37 -5.57
N VAL A 126 -2.24 13.66 -4.67
CA VAL A 126 -1.19 14.19 -3.79
C VAL A 126 0.11 13.50 -4.16
N GLU A 127 0.93 14.18 -4.94
CA GLU A 127 2.29 13.72 -5.22
C GLU A 127 3.17 13.97 -3.99
N VAL A 128 3.92 12.94 -3.59
CA VAL A 128 4.68 12.98 -2.34
C VAL A 128 5.96 13.79 -2.45
N ASP A 129 6.31 14.41 -1.35
CA ASP A 129 7.63 14.96 -1.05
C ASP A 129 8.11 14.41 0.32
N GLU A 130 9.27 14.84 0.77
CA GLU A 130 9.88 14.34 2.03
C GLU A 130 9.28 15.01 3.29
N SER A 131 8.32 15.92 3.13
CA SER A 131 7.68 16.60 4.25
C SER A 131 6.49 15.83 4.80
N TRP A 132 6.06 16.17 6.02
CA TRP A 132 4.76 15.72 6.53
C TRP A 132 3.63 16.39 5.75
N GLN A 133 2.78 15.57 5.15
CA GLN A 133 1.63 15.97 4.35
C GLN A 133 0.32 15.49 4.98
N GLN A 134 -0.81 16.00 4.44
CA GLN A 134 -2.15 15.63 4.85
C GLN A 134 -2.99 15.27 3.62
N ALA A 135 -3.65 14.11 3.65
CA ALA A 135 -4.62 13.70 2.65
C ALA A 135 -5.89 13.20 3.35
N GLY A 136 -6.95 14.01 3.33
CA GLY A 136 -8.15 13.73 4.12
C GLY A 136 -7.83 13.58 5.61
N SER A 137 -8.21 12.45 6.20
CA SER A 137 -7.92 12.11 7.59
C SER A 137 -6.48 11.62 7.82
N LEU A 138 -5.74 11.26 6.76
CA LEU A 138 -4.42 10.69 6.85
C LEU A 138 -3.33 11.75 6.93
N ARG A 139 -2.57 11.77 8.02
CA ARG A 139 -1.29 12.48 8.11
C ARG A 139 -0.16 11.50 7.84
N PHE A 140 0.71 11.83 6.89
CA PHE A 140 1.77 10.92 6.45
C PHE A 140 3.03 11.66 6.04
N ARG A 141 4.14 10.93 5.98
CA ARG A 141 5.39 11.36 5.37
C ARG A 141 5.92 10.24 4.48
N ALA A 142 6.29 10.56 3.25
CA ALA A 142 6.93 9.62 2.35
C ALA A 142 8.46 9.63 2.59
N VAL A 143 9.07 8.46 2.43
CA VAL A 143 10.51 8.26 2.49
C VAL A 143 10.93 7.57 1.19
N GLU A 144 11.83 8.17 0.42
CA GLU A 144 12.31 7.53 -0.82
C GLU A 144 13.14 6.29 -0.49
N VAL A 145 12.83 5.16 -1.15
CA VAL A 145 13.48 3.86 -0.94
C VAL A 145 14.07 3.35 -2.25
N GLU A 146 15.04 2.43 -2.15
CA GLU A 146 15.71 1.86 -3.30
C GLU A 146 15.13 0.49 -3.67
N HIS A 147 14.51 0.39 -4.84
CA HIS A 147 13.98 -0.86 -5.40
C HIS A 147 14.62 -1.13 -6.77
N VAL A 148 14.09 -0.54 -7.83
CA VAL A 148 14.61 -0.67 -9.20
C VAL A 148 15.07 0.69 -9.73
N PRO A 149 16.12 0.74 -10.57
CA PRO A 149 16.75 2.01 -10.94
C PRO A 149 15.92 2.91 -11.87
N TYR A 150 14.83 2.40 -12.43
CA TYR A 150 13.98 3.13 -13.38
C TYR A 150 12.67 3.64 -12.77
N LEU A 151 12.41 3.38 -11.47
CA LEU A 151 11.26 3.89 -10.73
C LEU A 151 11.71 4.63 -9.48
N ARG A 152 10.99 5.69 -9.13
CA ARG A 152 11.02 6.24 -7.78
C ARG A 152 10.02 5.46 -6.94
N CYS A 153 10.50 4.90 -5.84
CA CYS A 153 9.74 4.09 -4.92
C CYS A 153 9.74 4.74 -3.54
N PHE A 154 8.64 4.64 -2.82
CA PHE A 154 8.48 5.29 -1.53
C PHE A 154 7.91 4.30 -0.50
N GLY A 155 8.50 4.33 0.70
CA GLY A 155 7.84 3.90 1.90
C GLY A 155 7.09 5.07 2.55
N TYR A 156 6.26 4.78 3.53
CA TYR A 156 5.40 5.77 4.18
C TYR A 156 5.44 5.63 5.68
N LEU A 157 5.43 6.77 6.38
CA LEU A 157 5.14 6.89 7.80
C LEU A 157 3.73 7.43 7.94
N PHE A 158 2.85 6.73 8.60
CA PHE A 158 1.47 7.11 8.89
C PHE A 158 1.35 7.50 10.36
N ASP A 159 1.07 8.78 10.63
CA ASP A 159 0.84 9.27 11.99
C ASP A 159 -0.56 8.87 12.46
N ARG A 160 -0.63 8.00 13.46
CA ARG A 160 -1.88 7.57 14.09
C ARG A 160 -2.06 8.17 15.48
N GLY A 161 -1.38 9.27 15.78
CA GLY A 161 -1.44 10.01 17.04
C GLY A 161 -0.63 9.36 18.14
N ALA A 162 -1.07 8.23 18.68
CA ALA A 162 -0.37 7.54 19.76
C ALA A 162 0.80 6.67 19.27
N GLN A 163 0.81 6.33 17.99
CA GLN A 163 1.85 5.51 17.35
C GLN A 163 2.05 5.91 15.89
N THR A 164 3.20 5.54 15.34
CA THR A 164 3.52 5.66 13.92
C THR A 164 3.57 4.27 13.30
N VAL A 165 2.75 4.06 12.27
CA VAL A 165 2.80 2.85 11.44
C VAL A 165 3.58 3.20 10.18
N ALA A 166 4.60 2.41 9.86
CA ALA A 166 5.33 2.53 8.59
C ALA A 166 4.93 1.43 7.61
N TYR A 167 5.04 1.73 6.32
CA TYR A 167 4.96 0.77 5.23
C TYR A 167 6.18 0.93 4.33
N SER A 168 6.86 -0.16 4.04
CA SER A 168 8.12 -0.10 3.30
C SER A 168 7.96 0.19 1.80
N GLY A 169 6.82 -0.16 1.18
CA GLY A 169 6.78 -0.41 -0.25
C GLY A 169 7.72 -1.57 -0.61
N ASP A 170 8.08 -1.68 -1.89
CA ASP A 170 9.13 -2.62 -2.33
C ASP A 170 10.49 -1.94 -2.24
N LEU A 171 11.46 -2.62 -1.64
CA LEU A 171 12.80 -2.09 -1.44
C LEU A 171 13.84 -3.18 -1.24
N ARG A 172 15.08 -2.82 -1.45
CA ARG A 172 16.26 -3.50 -0.93
C ARG A 172 16.81 -2.76 0.29
N PRO A 173 17.72 -3.33 1.09
CA PRO A 173 18.37 -2.59 2.17
C PRO A 173 18.94 -1.26 1.69
N CYS A 174 18.52 -0.17 2.32
CA CYS A 174 18.90 1.20 1.95
C CYS A 174 18.65 2.15 3.13
N ALA A 175 19.19 3.36 3.05
CA ALA A 175 19.03 4.37 4.08
C ALA A 175 17.55 4.75 4.36
N GLY A 176 16.69 4.66 3.34
CA GLY A 176 15.25 4.89 3.52
C GLY A 176 14.58 3.84 4.42
N LEU A 177 15.04 2.58 4.38
CA LEU A 177 14.56 1.55 5.29
C LEU A 177 14.95 1.85 6.74
N ASP A 178 16.20 2.25 6.98
CA ASP A 178 16.67 2.64 8.31
C ASP A 178 15.84 3.83 8.84
N GLU A 179 15.60 4.83 8.00
CA GLU A 179 14.77 5.99 8.35
C GLU A 179 13.33 5.59 8.71
N LEU A 180 12.71 4.66 7.96
CA LEU A 180 11.39 4.14 8.28
C LEU A 180 11.39 3.43 9.64
N ALA A 181 12.36 2.55 9.89
CA ALA A 181 12.47 1.80 11.14
C ALA A 181 12.76 2.70 12.35
N GLU A 182 13.60 3.72 12.20
CA GLU A 182 13.91 4.69 13.27
C GLU A 182 12.69 5.51 13.72
N ASN A 183 11.69 5.69 12.84
CA ASN A 183 10.54 6.55 13.07
C ASN A 183 9.21 5.80 13.23
N ALA A 184 9.23 4.47 13.30
CA ALA A 184 8.04 3.63 13.40
C ALA A 184 7.95 2.87 14.72
N ASP A 185 6.74 2.72 15.24
CA ASP A 185 6.41 1.74 16.27
C ASP A 185 6.07 0.37 15.65
N VAL A 186 5.47 0.40 14.45
CA VAL A 186 5.11 -0.78 13.65
C VAL A 186 5.59 -0.55 12.22
N LEU A 187 6.27 -1.53 11.63
CA LEU A 187 6.71 -1.48 10.23
C LEU A 187 6.14 -2.67 9.46
N VAL A 188 5.21 -2.36 8.54
CA VAL A 188 4.75 -3.31 7.52
C VAL A 188 5.83 -3.38 6.44
N LEU A 189 6.57 -4.48 6.41
CA LEU A 189 7.81 -4.65 5.68
C LEU A 189 7.67 -5.75 4.62
N GLU A 190 8.15 -5.49 3.40
CA GLU A 190 8.28 -6.52 2.38
C GLU A 190 9.35 -7.56 2.76
N CYS A 191 9.15 -8.82 2.37
CA CYS A 191 10.16 -9.87 2.38
C CYS A 191 9.93 -10.84 1.22
N ASN A 192 10.55 -10.56 0.09
CA ASN A 192 10.39 -11.40 -1.11
C ASN A 192 11.23 -12.69 -1.07
N GLY A 193 12.21 -12.74 -0.17
CA GLY A 193 13.14 -13.85 -0.02
C GLY A 193 14.30 -13.83 -1.02
N THR A 194 15.18 -14.80 -0.90
CA THR A 194 16.38 -14.91 -1.74
C THR A 194 16.01 -15.30 -3.17
N HIS A 195 16.55 -14.62 -4.16
CA HIS A 195 16.38 -14.93 -5.58
C HIS A 195 17.68 -14.69 -6.36
N GLU A 196 17.80 -15.34 -7.53
CA GLU A 196 18.94 -15.11 -8.44
C GLU A 196 18.78 -13.79 -9.18
N GLY A 197 19.88 -13.05 -9.34
CA GLY A 197 19.92 -11.80 -10.10
C GLY A 197 20.20 -10.55 -9.26
N PRO A 198 19.99 -9.35 -9.81
CA PRO A 198 20.19 -8.11 -9.06
C PRO A 198 19.27 -8.04 -7.85
N ARG A 199 19.84 -7.66 -6.72
CA ARG A 199 19.07 -7.53 -5.49
C ARG A 199 18.17 -6.30 -5.54
N THR A 200 16.86 -6.53 -5.51
CA THR A 200 15.83 -5.49 -5.56
C THR A 200 14.84 -5.56 -4.40
N HIS A 201 14.91 -6.60 -3.58
CA HIS A 201 14.03 -6.88 -2.48
C HIS A 201 14.79 -7.30 -1.21
N MET A 202 14.07 -7.39 -0.11
CA MET A 202 14.53 -7.93 1.17
C MET A 202 14.52 -9.46 1.17
N ASP A 203 15.44 -10.05 1.92
CA ASP A 203 15.41 -11.46 2.28
C ASP A 203 15.34 -11.65 3.81
N GLU A 204 15.29 -12.91 4.27
CA GLU A 204 15.16 -13.23 5.69
C GLU A 204 16.36 -12.79 6.52
N ALA A 205 17.57 -12.69 5.91
CA ALA A 205 18.77 -12.23 6.60
C ALA A 205 18.68 -10.72 6.86
N ASP A 206 18.17 -9.95 5.89
CA ASP A 206 17.95 -8.52 6.03
C ASP A 206 16.90 -8.20 7.10
N VAL A 207 15.80 -8.95 7.12
CA VAL A 207 14.74 -8.79 8.14
C VAL A 207 15.31 -9.01 9.54
N ARG A 208 16.15 -10.04 9.72
CA ARG A 208 16.81 -10.29 11.03
C ARG A 208 17.78 -9.18 11.40
N GLU A 209 18.61 -8.72 10.46
CA GLU A 209 19.54 -7.61 10.70
C GLU A 209 18.80 -6.34 11.11
N LEU A 210 17.69 -6.03 10.41
CA LEU A 210 16.85 -4.89 10.76
C LEU A 210 16.22 -5.03 12.15
N HIS A 211 15.69 -6.23 12.50
CA HIS A 211 15.12 -6.49 13.81
C HIS A 211 16.16 -6.36 14.94
N GLU A 212 17.38 -6.86 14.72
CA GLU A 212 18.49 -6.72 15.68
C GLU A 212 18.89 -5.25 15.87
N ALA A 213 18.88 -4.46 14.79
CA ALA A 213 19.22 -3.03 14.84
C ALA A 213 18.10 -2.20 15.50
N HIS A 214 16.82 -2.60 15.32
CA HIS A 214 15.64 -1.86 15.80
C HIS A 214 14.71 -2.75 16.64
N PRO A 215 15.14 -3.27 17.81
CA PRO A 215 14.38 -4.26 18.58
C PRO A 215 13.10 -3.71 19.21
N GLY A 216 12.87 -2.39 19.14
CA GLY A 216 11.65 -1.75 19.62
C GLY A 216 10.54 -1.66 18.56
N VAL A 217 10.84 -1.99 17.30
CA VAL A 217 9.89 -1.90 16.19
C VAL A 217 9.17 -3.23 16.01
N HIS A 218 7.85 -3.20 15.98
CA HIS A 218 7.05 -4.38 15.66
C HIS A 218 7.04 -4.60 14.14
N LEU A 219 7.74 -5.63 13.66
CA LEU A 219 7.80 -5.98 12.24
C LEU A 219 6.60 -6.85 11.86
N VAL A 220 5.88 -6.43 10.80
CA VAL A 220 4.77 -7.17 10.19
C VAL A 220 5.13 -7.41 8.73
N LEU A 221 5.36 -8.67 8.35
CA LEU A 221 5.85 -8.99 7.00
C LEU A 221 4.74 -9.15 5.99
N THR A 222 4.96 -8.63 4.80
CA THR A 222 4.08 -8.72 3.64
C THR A 222 4.88 -8.87 2.35
N HIS A 223 4.23 -8.85 1.18
CA HIS A 223 4.88 -8.99 -0.14
C HIS A 223 5.79 -10.23 -0.21
N LEU A 224 5.28 -11.34 0.34
CA LEU A 224 6.06 -12.55 0.57
C LEU A 224 6.25 -13.34 -0.72
N GLY A 225 7.50 -13.76 -0.98
CA GLY A 225 7.83 -14.70 -2.03
C GLY A 225 7.59 -16.16 -1.62
N GLU A 226 7.57 -17.06 -2.60
CA GLU A 226 7.31 -18.51 -2.36
C GLU A 226 8.39 -19.19 -1.50
N GLN A 227 9.62 -18.67 -1.56
CA GLN A 227 10.78 -19.28 -0.90
C GLN A 227 11.08 -18.72 0.49
N VAL A 228 10.26 -17.79 0.98
CA VAL A 228 10.47 -17.19 2.31
C VAL A 228 10.26 -18.25 3.39
N ASP A 229 11.32 -18.55 4.14
CA ASP A 229 11.24 -19.45 5.31
C ASP A 229 10.87 -18.64 6.57
N THR A 230 9.59 -18.59 6.85
CA THR A 230 9.05 -17.87 8.00
C THR A 230 9.48 -18.45 9.36
N THR A 231 9.98 -19.69 9.40
CA THR A 231 10.47 -20.32 10.62
C THR A 231 11.80 -19.74 11.10
N LEU A 232 12.50 -19.03 10.22
CA LEU A 232 13.76 -18.36 10.54
C LEU A 232 13.59 -17.01 11.23
N MET A 233 12.33 -16.53 11.37
CA MET A 233 12.01 -15.22 11.88
C MET A 233 10.89 -15.27 12.95
N PRO A 234 11.14 -15.90 14.13
CA PRO A 234 10.11 -16.10 15.16
C PRO A 234 9.62 -14.83 15.85
N GLU A 235 10.36 -13.74 15.72
CA GLU A 235 10.11 -12.45 16.41
C GLU A 235 9.29 -11.47 15.55
N VAL A 236 8.81 -11.89 14.36
CA VAL A 236 8.02 -11.07 13.45
C VAL A 236 6.58 -11.57 13.33
N THR A 237 5.66 -10.67 13.01
CA THR A 237 4.28 -11.05 12.68
C THR A 237 4.16 -11.30 11.19
N ILE A 238 3.58 -12.42 10.79
CA ILE A 238 3.38 -12.79 9.39
C ILE A 238 1.89 -13.08 9.18
N PRO A 239 1.12 -12.09 8.69
CA PRO A 239 -0.30 -12.28 8.43
C PRO A 239 -0.53 -13.18 7.22
N ASP A 240 -1.64 -13.86 7.24
CA ASP A 240 -2.22 -14.45 6.04
C ASP A 240 -3.17 -13.45 5.35
N ASP A 241 -3.53 -13.75 4.10
CA ASP A 241 -4.53 -12.95 3.39
C ASP A 241 -5.85 -12.94 4.18
N PHE A 242 -6.44 -11.77 4.30
CA PHE A 242 -7.68 -11.46 5.03
C PHE A 242 -7.55 -11.41 6.56
N ASP A 243 -6.34 -11.55 7.10
CA ASP A 243 -6.11 -11.34 8.52
C ASP A 243 -6.31 -9.87 8.92
N ARG A 244 -6.77 -9.71 10.15
CA ARG A 244 -6.88 -8.41 10.85
C ARG A 244 -5.95 -8.40 12.04
N LEU A 245 -5.09 -7.41 12.09
CA LEU A 245 -4.16 -7.18 13.20
C LEU A 245 -4.52 -5.87 13.88
N THR A 246 -4.60 -5.91 15.20
CA THR A 246 -4.63 -4.68 16.02
C THR A 246 -3.21 -4.46 16.53
N VAL A 247 -2.62 -3.34 16.20
CA VAL A 247 -1.24 -2.97 16.53
C VAL A 247 -1.17 -1.73 17.38
#